data_f84cfe7948fdf284a211b7a9f98b62e8
#
_entry.id   f84cfe7948fdf284a211b7a9f98b62e8
#
_cell.length_a   1.000
_cell.length_b   1.000
_cell.length_c   1.000
_cell.angle_alpha   90.00
_cell.angle_beta   90.00
_cell.angle_gamma   90.00
#
_symmetry.space_group_name_H-M   'P 1'
#
loop_
_entity.id
_entity.type
_entity.pdbx_description
1 polymer ?
#
loop_
_entity_poly.entity_id
_entity_poly.type
_entity_poly.pdbx_seq_one_letter_code
_entity_poly.pdbx_strand_id
1 'polypeptide(L)'
;GGKSVWQEGCHYEPEEVAAVFHIFAQKLEERNMSVKLYGPESGEITGLTEEYLKLFLQDNLIMNHLGAFALHSYHADRDFEIRKAFYESTVSAHPEIRFDMSEWCELPCKSGTKSINGALNTARIIGRDLTLLGARSWTSWVAVNQYADKKGDGIDYSDGLLAATDGFSQYSICKRYYAMLHFTKFLSQGSVPIITGGECGEKLNVFAFEAPHGDYVIVAENEGGATDIEINCGKKSAEIYTTTQKRNFYREKEAAFCGKLHLKAKSLTTARLYNGE
;
A
#
# COMPACT_ATOMS: atom_id res chain seq x y z
N GLY A 1 -3.31 15.98 15.71
CA GLY A 1 -2.19 15.51 16.46
C GLY A 1 -2.49 15.24 17.92
N GLY A 2 -2.89 14.00 18.27
CA GLY A 2 -2.98 13.59 19.66
C GLY A 2 -1.56 13.51 20.27
N LYS A 3 -1.41 13.88 21.53
CA LYS A 3 -0.17 13.61 22.28
C LYS A 3 0.02 12.10 22.32
N SER A 4 0.89 11.57 21.44
CA SER A 4 1.34 10.20 21.58
C SER A 4 2.27 10.14 22.78
N VAL A 5 1.89 9.40 23.83
CA VAL A 5 2.79 9.12 24.98
C VAL A 5 3.81 8.02 24.66
N TRP A 6 3.76 7.46 23.46
CA TRP A 6 4.51 6.27 23.04
C TRP A 6 5.60 6.56 22.01
N GLN A 7 5.62 7.77 21.45
CA GLN A 7 6.46 8.10 20.31
C GLN A 7 6.91 9.57 20.41
N GLU A 8 8.16 9.83 20.10
CA GLU A 8 8.67 11.19 19.92
C GLU A 8 7.97 11.86 18.74
N GLY A 9 7.69 13.15 18.86
CA GLY A 9 7.01 13.89 17.79
C GLY A 9 6.85 15.36 18.14
N CYS A 10 6.55 16.15 17.12
CA CYS A 10 6.18 17.56 17.26
C CYS A 10 4.68 17.71 16.98
N HIS A 11 4.02 18.55 17.77
CA HIS A 11 2.67 18.98 17.46
C HIS A 11 2.72 20.22 16.57
N TYR A 12 2.02 20.19 15.46
CA TYR A 12 1.80 21.32 14.56
C TYR A 12 0.32 21.46 14.28
N GLU A 13 -0.16 22.71 14.28
CA GLU A 13 -1.45 23.04 13.68
C GLU A 13 -1.31 23.05 12.14
N PRO A 14 -2.41 22.87 11.37
CA PRO A 14 -2.34 22.81 9.92
C PRO A 14 -1.66 24.03 9.28
N GLU A 15 -1.90 25.22 9.79
CA GLU A 15 -1.29 26.47 9.34
C GLU A 15 0.23 26.51 9.58
N GLU A 16 0.68 25.91 10.68
CA GLU A 16 2.11 25.82 10.98
C GLU A 16 2.83 24.87 10.03
N VAL A 17 2.20 23.74 9.68
CA VAL A 17 2.72 22.83 8.65
C VAL A 17 2.81 23.54 7.31
N ALA A 18 1.77 24.24 6.88
CA ALA A 18 1.79 25.01 5.63
C ALA A 18 2.88 26.08 5.65
N ALA A 19 3.06 26.80 6.76
CA ALA A 19 4.13 27.80 6.90
C ALA A 19 5.53 27.17 6.78
N VAL A 20 5.74 26.01 7.37
CA VAL A 20 7.02 25.26 7.24
C VAL A 20 7.26 24.87 5.78
N PHE A 21 6.26 24.34 5.08
CA PHE A 21 6.39 23.98 3.67
C PHE A 21 6.65 25.20 2.78
N HIS A 22 6.00 26.34 3.06
CA HIS A 22 6.27 27.60 2.38
C HIS A 22 7.73 28.04 2.53
N ILE A 23 8.26 28.03 3.76
CA ILE A 23 9.66 28.38 4.03
C ILE A 23 10.63 27.45 3.28
N PHE A 24 10.37 26.13 3.27
CA PHE A 24 11.19 25.20 2.51
C PHE A 24 11.13 25.47 1.00
N ALA A 25 9.94 25.68 0.44
CA ALA A 25 9.77 26.01 -0.97
C ALA A 25 10.53 27.30 -1.34
N GLN A 26 10.42 28.36 -0.52
CA GLN A 26 11.18 29.59 -0.69
C GLN A 26 12.70 29.35 -0.68
N LYS A 27 13.19 28.54 0.25
CA LYS A 27 14.62 28.21 0.33
C LYS A 27 15.12 27.40 -0.87
N LEU A 28 14.27 26.53 -1.43
CA LEU A 28 14.60 25.80 -2.65
C LEU A 28 14.72 26.75 -3.85
N GLU A 29 13.81 27.71 -3.99
CA GLU A 29 13.88 28.74 -5.05
C GLU A 29 15.13 29.64 -4.89
N GLU A 30 15.35 30.21 -3.70
CA GLU A 30 16.50 31.07 -3.41
C GLU A 30 17.84 30.40 -3.78
N ARG A 31 17.89 29.07 -3.68
CA ARG A 31 19.10 28.28 -3.95
C ARG A 31 19.12 27.63 -5.33
N ASN A 32 18.12 27.87 -6.17
CA ASN A 32 17.93 27.23 -7.47
C ASN A 32 18.00 25.68 -7.39
N MET A 33 17.39 25.09 -6.35
CA MET A 33 17.39 23.63 -6.16
C MET A 33 16.17 23.02 -6.84
N SER A 34 16.38 21.95 -7.62
CA SER A 34 15.33 21.20 -8.32
C SER A 34 14.64 20.14 -7.46
N VAL A 35 15.04 20.00 -6.20
CA VAL A 35 14.45 19.03 -5.27
C VAL A 35 12.99 19.40 -5.00
N LYS A 36 12.13 18.38 -4.91
CA LYS A 36 10.72 18.54 -4.60
C LYS A 36 10.43 18.21 -3.14
N LEU A 37 9.43 18.88 -2.58
CA LEU A 37 8.91 18.60 -1.24
C LEU A 37 8.00 17.37 -1.28
N TYR A 38 8.02 16.60 -0.22
CA TYR A 38 7.22 15.40 -0.02
C TYR A 38 6.56 15.47 1.37
N GLY A 39 5.27 15.34 1.45
CA GLY A 39 4.52 15.44 2.72
C GLY A 39 3.09 15.92 2.48
N PRO A 40 2.32 16.22 3.54
CA PRO A 40 2.75 16.53 4.91
C PRO A 40 2.97 15.33 5.85
N GLU A 41 2.81 14.08 5.40
CA GLU A 41 2.88 12.88 6.23
C GLU A 41 1.74 12.82 7.25
N SER A 42 0.53 13.06 6.76
CA SER A 42 -0.67 13.00 7.60
C SER A 42 -0.94 11.55 8.04
N GLY A 43 -1.19 11.33 9.33
CA GLY A 43 -1.36 10.00 9.91
C GLY A 43 -2.66 9.27 9.52
N GLU A 44 -3.56 9.93 8.80
CA GLU A 44 -4.86 9.38 8.41
C GLU A 44 -5.31 9.88 7.04
N ILE A 45 -6.38 9.29 6.47
CA ILE A 45 -6.88 9.64 5.14
C ILE A 45 -7.79 10.87 5.19
N THR A 46 -8.54 11.08 6.26
CA THR A 46 -9.54 12.16 6.41
C THR A 46 -9.15 13.16 7.49
N GLY A 47 -10.00 14.12 7.76
CA GLY A 47 -9.81 15.10 8.84
C GLY A 47 -8.66 16.06 8.53
N LEU A 48 -7.59 16.03 9.32
CA LEU A 48 -6.44 16.93 9.14
C LEU A 48 -5.80 16.84 7.74
N THR A 49 -5.89 15.69 7.08
CA THR A 49 -5.38 15.51 5.71
C THR A 49 -6.03 16.48 4.73
N GLU A 50 -7.35 16.65 4.82
CA GLU A 50 -8.10 17.57 3.96
C GLU A 50 -7.78 19.04 4.29
N GLU A 51 -7.56 19.35 5.57
CA GLU A 51 -7.15 20.69 6.00
C GLU A 51 -5.76 21.06 5.49
N TYR A 52 -4.78 20.15 5.58
CA TYR A 52 -3.45 20.36 5.01
C TYR A 52 -3.52 20.58 3.51
N LEU A 53 -4.27 19.77 2.78
CA LEU A 53 -4.40 19.91 1.33
C LEU A 53 -5.02 21.25 0.95
N LYS A 54 -6.08 21.67 1.65
CA LYS A 54 -6.72 22.98 1.42
C LYS A 54 -5.75 24.14 1.59
N LEU A 55 -4.88 24.10 2.60
CA LEU A 55 -3.88 25.13 2.82
C LEU A 55 -2.78 25.10 1.75
N PHE A 56 -2.33 23.91 1.34
CA PHE A 56 -1.34 23.77 0.28
C PHE A 56 -1.84 24.30 -1.05
N LEU A 57 -3.09 24.02 -1.40
CA LEU A 57 -3.74 24.52 -2.64
C LEU A 57 -3.85 26.04 -2.70
N GLN A 58 -3.85 26.73 -1.54
CA GLN A 58 -3.89 28.19 -1.47
C GLN A 58 -2.51 28.85 -1.65
N ASP A 59 -1.43 28.05 -1.65
CA ASP A 59 -0.06 28.52 -1.74
C ASP A 59 0.63 28.01 -3.02
N ASN A 60 0.69 28.87 -4.02
CA ASN A 60 1.32 28.55 -5.31
C ASN A 60 2.79 28.16 -5.17
N LEU A 61 3.51 28.70 -4.17
CA LEU A 61 4.90 28.38 -3.96
C LEU A 61 5.07 26.95 -3.47
N ILE A 62 4.24 26.51 -2.50
CA ILE A 62 4.19 25.13 -2.06
C ILE A 62 3.86 24.23 -3.25
N MET A 63 2.79 24.53 -4.00
CA MET A 63 2.33 23.70 -5.11
C MET A 63 3.38 23.55 -6.22
N ASN A 64 4.13 24.61 -6.53
CA ASN A 64 5.21 24.54 -7.51
C ASN A 64 6.37 23.64 -7.08
N HIS A 65 6.58 23.49 -5.78
CA HIS A 65 7.65 22.65 -5.21
C HIS A 65 7.17 21.29 -4.70
N LEU A 66 5.86 21.05 -4.62
CA LEU A 66 5.31 19.77 -4.17
C LEU A 66 5.60 18.67 -5.19
N GLY A 67 6.24 17.59 -4.75
CA GLY A 67 6.49 16.41 -5.55
C GLY A 67 5.41 15.36 -5.37
N ALA A 68 4.92 15.20 -4.14
CA ALA A 68 3.76 14.40 -3.83
C ALA A 68 3.13 14.84 -2.50
N PHE A 69 1.81 14.72 -2.42
CA PHE A 69 1.07 14.83 -1.19
C PHE A 69 1.05 13.46 -0.51
N ALA A 70 1.76 13.34 0.61
CA ALA A 70 1.99 12.10 1.32
C ALA A 70 1.05 11.97 2.53
N LEU A 71 0.44 10.81 2.67
CA LEU A 71 -0.46 10.48 3.77
C LEU A 71 -0.33 9.02 4.19
N HIS A 72 -0.80 8.71 5.37
CA HIS A 72 -0.87 7.36 5.91
C HIS A 72 -2.31 6.82 5.86
N SER A 73 -2.48 5.51 5.78
CA SER A 73 -3.81 4.89 5.78
C SER A 73 -4.20 4.24 7.11
N TYR A 74 -3.64 4.71 8.22
CA TYR A 74 -4.03 4.26 9.56
C TYR A 74 -5.50 4.59 9.84
N HIS A 75 -6.11 3.81 10.72
CA HIS A 75 -7.53 3.90 11.12
C HIS A 75 -8.56 3.59 10.03
N ALA A 76 -8.15 3.47 8.77
CA ALA A 76 -9.00 3.07 7.64
C ALA A 76 -8.84 1.60 7.24
N ASP A 77 -8.17 0.77 8.05
CA ASP A 77 -7.80 -0.61 7.72
C ASP A 77 -8.99 -1.49 7.35
N ARG A 78 -10.14 -1.27 8.01
CA ARG A 78 -11.35 -2.07 7.83
C ARG A 78 -12.42 -1.38 7.00
N ASP A 79 -12.26 -0.09 6.76
CA ASP A 79 -13.22 0.73 6.04
C ASP A 79 -12.68 1.05 4.65
N PHE A 80 -13.25 0.42 3.64
CA PHE A 80 -12.90 0.71 2.25
C PHE A 80 -13.66 1.92 1.69
N GLU A 81 -14.82 2.27 2.25
CA GLU A 81 -15.63 3.40 1.81
C GLU A 81 -14.92 4.73 2.05
N ILE A 82 -14.17 4.86 3.14
CA ILE A 82 -13.35 6.06 3.42
C ILE A 82 -12.38 6.34 2.26
N ARG A 83 -11.71 5.32 1.74
CA ARG A 83 -10.76 5.46 0.62
C ARG A 83 -11.44 5.93 -0.65
N LYS A 84 -12.58 5.31 -0.95
CA LYS A 84 -13.38 5.64 -2.13
C LYS A 84 -13.94 7.07 -2.02
N ALA A 85 -14.48 7.42 -0.87
CA ALA A 85 -15.01 8.76 -0.61
C ALA A 85 -13.91 9.82 -0.74
N PHE A 86 -12.73 9.59 -0.18
CA PHE A 86 -11.59 10.51 -0.32
C PHE A 86 -11.10 10.61 -1.77
N TYR A 87 -11.07 9.49 -2.50
CA TYR A 87 -10.77 9.53 -3.94
C TYR A 87 -11.78 10.39 -4.71
N GLU A 88 -13.08 10.16 -4.51
CA GLU A 88 -14.15 10.88 -5.22
C GLU A 88 -14.20 12.37 -4.86
N SER A 89 -13.99 12.72 -3.58
CA SER A 89 -14.05 14.11 -3.12
C SER A 89 -12.76 14.90 -3.35
N THR A 90 -11.62 14.23 -3.33
CA THR A 90 -10.32 14.90 -3.21
C THR A 90 -9.36 14.50 -4.32
N VAL A 91 -8.99 13.23 -4.44
CA VAL A 91 -7.96 12.81 -5.39
C VAL A 91 -8.39 13.03 -6.85
N SER A 92 -9.62 12.70 -7.19
CA SER A 92 -10.16 12.89 -8.54
C SER A 92 -10.37 14.37 -8.92
N ALA A 93 -10.57 15.23 -7.92
CA ALA A 93 -10.69 16.67 -8.13
C ALA A 93 -9.35 17.36 -8.38
N HIS A 94 -8.24 16.72 -8.02
CA HIS A 94 -6.88 17.26 -8.12
C HIS A 94 -5.95 16.30 -8.89
N PRO A 95 -6.21 16.03 -10.19
CA PRO A 95 -5.41 15.09 -10.99
C PRO A 95 -3.97 15.54 -11.20
N GLU A 96 -3.66 16.83 -11.00
CA GLU A 96 -2.32 17.41 -11.04
C GLU A 96 -1.48 17.05 -9.82
N ILE A 97 -2.11 16.63 -8.72
CA ILE A 97 -1.43 16.25 -7.48
C ILE A 97 -1.17 14.75 -7.47
N ARG A 98 0.07 14.39 -7.23
CA ARG A 98 0.42 13.02 -6.92
C ARG A 98 0.13 12.75 -5.44
N PHE A 99 -0.73 11.77 -5.16
CA PHE A 99 -1.00 11.27 -3.82
C PHE A 99 -0.22 9.99 -3.59
N ASP A 100 0.54 9.92 -2.50
CA ASP A 100 1.34 8.76 -2.11
C ASP A 100 0.93 8.29 -0.71
N MET A 101 0.73 6.97 -0.57
CA MET A 101 0.58 6.34 0.73
C MET A 101 1.96 6.01 1.27
N SER A 102 2.46 6.87 2.15
CA SER A 102 3.85 6.93 2.56
C SER A 102 4.19 6.06 3.76
N GLU A 103 3.20 5.66 4.55
CA GLU A 103 3.42 4.82 5.72
C GLU A 103 2.20 3.99 6.10
N TRP A 104 2.42 2.69 6.28
CA TRP A 104 1.47 1.81 6.94
C TRP A 104 2.17 0.56 7.49
N CYS A 105 1.74 0.11 8.68
CA CYS A 105 1.98 -1.22 9.22
C CYS A 105 0.75 -1.72 9.98
N GLU A 106 0.71 -3.02 10.26
CA GLU A 106 -0.36 -3.60 11.06
C GLU A 106 -0.16 -3.26 12.56
N LEU A 107 -1.00 -2.37 13.11
CA LEU A 107 -0.95 -1.95 14.51
C LEU A 107 -2.25 -2.31 15.26
N PRO A 108 -2.17 -3.01 16.40
CA PRO A 108 -1.04 -3.79 16.87
C PRO A 108 -0.82 -5.00 15.95
N CYS A 109 0.40 -5.51 15.90
CA CYS A 109 0.79 -6.61 15.02
C CYS A 109 0.22 -7.95 15.51
N LYS A 110 -1.11 -8.10 15.45
CA LYS A 110 -1.85 -9.25 15.98
C LYS A 110 -1.61 -10.55 15.22
N SER A 111 -1.26 -10.43 13.95
CA SER A 111 -1.13 -11.61 13.06
C SER A 111 0.17 -12.37 13.24
N GLY A 112 1.18 -11.76 13.89
CA GLY A 112 2.51 -12.33 14.04
C GLY A 112 3.29 -12.41 12.72
N THR A 113 4.61 -12.57 12.83
CA THR A 113 5.54 -12.48 11.69
C THR A 113 5.40 -13.61 10.67
N LYS A 114 4.98 -14.80 11.11
CA LYS A 114 4.90 -16.03 10.29
C LYS A 114 3.48 -16.37 9.84
N SER A 115 2.49 -15.58 10.21
CA SER A 115 1.08 -15.87 9.89
C SER A 115 0.71 -15.41 8.49
N ILE A 116 0.00 -16.27 7.76
CA ILE A 116 -0.60 -15.86 6.47
C ILE A 116 -1.60 -14.72 6.64
N ASN A 117 -2.25 -14.58 7.78
CA ASN A 117 -3.20 -13.50 8.03
C ASN A 117 -2.52 -12.13 7.95
N GLY A 118 -1.26 -11.99 8.43
CA GLY A 118 -0.50 -10.75 8.27
C GLY A 118 -0.20 -10.41 6.81
N ALA A 119 0.09 -11.43 5.98
CA ALA A 119 0.27 -11.22 4.54
C ALA A 119 -1.05 -10.83 3.86
N LEU A 120 -2.16 -11.48 4.19
CA LEU A 120 -3.47 -11.16 3.63
C LEU A 120 -3.90 -9.75 4.00
N ASN A 121 -3.77 -9.37 5.29
CA ASN A 121 -4.07 -8.02 5.73
C ASN A 121 -3.22 -6.96 5.02
N THR A 122 -1.90 -7.17 4.96
CA THR A 122 -0.99 -6.25 4.26
C THR A 122 -1.35 -6.12 2.78
N ALA A 123 -1.60 -7.23 2.08
CA ALA A 123 -1.97 -7.21 0.67
C ALA A 123 -3.30 -6.48 0.41
N ARG A 124 -4.27 -6.65 1.31
CA ARG A 124 -5.56 -5.95 1.25
C ARG A 124 -5.38 -4.45 1.34
N ILE A 125 -4.56 -3.97 2.28
CA ILE A 125 -4.31 -2.54 2.44
C ILE A 125 -3.58 -1.99 1.22
N ILE A 126 -2.49 -2.64 0.76
CA ILE A 126 -1.78 -2.24 -0.46
C ILE A 126 -2.75 -2.14 -1.65
N GLY A 127 -3.52 -3.20 -1.88
CA GLY A 127 -4.44 -3.23 -3.00
C GLY A 127 -5.50 -2.12 -2.94
N ARG A 128 -6.10 -1.89 -1.77
CA ARG A 128 -7.11 -0.85 -1.57
C ARG A 128 -6.53 0.56 -1.71
N ASP A 129 -5.35 0.81 -1.16
CA ASP A 129 -4.70 2.12 -1.27
C ASP A 129 -4.34 2.43 -2.73
N LEU A 130 -3.86 1.45 -3.49
CA LEU A 130 -3.53 1.64 -4.91
C LEU A 130 -4.77 1.76 -5.80
N THR A 131 -5.87 1.05 -5.51
CA THR A 131 -7.04 0.98 -6.41
C THR A 131 -8.20 1.86 -5.98
N LEU A 132 -8.46 2.02 -4.69
CA LEU A 132 -9.60 2.79 -4.18
C LEU A 132 -9.21 4.19 -3.74
N LEU A 133 -8.06 4.36 -3.08
CA LEU A 133 -7.53 5.66 -2.70
C LEU A 133 -6.86 6.38 -3.88
N GLY A 134 -6.39 5.63 -4.88
CA GLY A 134 -5.66 6.18 -6.03
C GLY A 134 -4.22 6.57 -5.73
N ALA A 135 -3.63 6.01 -4.66
CA ALA A 135 -2.23 6.24 -4.32
C ALA A 135 -1.29 5.80 -5.46
N ARG A 136 -0.29 6.63 -5.75
CA ARG A 136 0.70 6.37 -6.82
C ARG A 136 1.91 5.60 -6.34
N SER A 137 2.16 5.57 -5.04
CA SER A 137 3.13 4.69 -4.39
C SER A 137 2.61 4.20 -3.06
N TRP A 138 3.25 3.14 -2.56
CA TRP A 138 2.93 2.55 -1.27
C TRP A 138 4.20 2.16 -0.52
N THR A 139 4.34 2.62 0.73
CA THR A 139 5.53 2.40 1.55
C THR A 139 5.16 1.71 2.86
N SER A 140 5.90 0.64 3.17
CA SER A 140 5.73 -0.08 4.44
C SER A 140 6.53 0.56 5.57
N TRP A 141 5.94 0.68 6.71
CA TRP A 141 6.61 0.89 7.98
C TRP A 141 6.78 -0.45 8.67
N VAL A 142 7.97 -1.03 8.81
CA VAL A 142 9.31 -0.69 8.28
C VAL A 142 9.88 -1.90 7.53
N ALA A 143 11.02 -1.71 6.83
CA ALA A 143 11.66 -2.83 6.13
C ALA A 143 12.21 -3.88 7.12
N VAL A 144 12.91 -3.45 8.15
CA VAL A 144 13.52 -4.32 9.17
C VAL A 144 13.16 -3.80 10.55
N ASN A 145 12.60 -4.64 11.39
CA ASN A 145 12.41 -4.32 12.79
C ASN A 145 12.95 -5.43 13.70
N GLN A 146 13.39 -5.04 14.89
CA GLN A 146 13.81 -6.02 15.88
C GLN A 146 12.59 -6.80 16.36
N TYR A 147 12.69 -8.12 16.42
CA TYR A 147 11.68 -8.96 17.05
C TYR A 147 11.66 -8.64 18.56
N ALA A 148 10.64 -7.95 18.99
CA ALA A 148 10.41 -7.72 20.40
C ALA A 148 9.86 -9.00 21.03
N ASP A 149 10.65 -9.72 21.77
CA ASP A 149 10.12 -10.61 22.78
C ASP A 149 9.19 -9.80 23.67
N LYS A 150 7.98 -10.30 23.89
CA LYS A 150 6.92 -9.66 24.67
C LYS A 150 7.46 -9.15 26.01
N LYS A 151 7.94 -7.95 26.05
CA LYS A 151 8.39 -7.28 27.27
C LYS A 151 7.29 -6.35 27.75
N GLY A 152 6.49 -6.84 28.64
CA GLY A 152 5.78 -6.04 29.65
C GLY A 152 4.47 -5.37 29.26
N ASP A 153 4.31 -4.86 28.06
CA ASP A 153 3.10 -4.15 27.62
C ASP A 153 2.15 -4.98 26.73
N GLY A 154 2.60 -6.16 26.32
CA GLY A 154 1.81 -7.07 25.48
C GLY A 154 1.66 -6.63 24.01
N ILE A 155 2.33 -5.57 23.59
CA ILE A 155 2.30 -5.08 22.21
C ILE A 155 3.43 -5.76 21.44
N ASP A 156 3.07 -6.42 20.32
CA ASP A 156 4.03 -6.99 19.38
C ASP A 156 4.36 -5.91 18.32
N TYR A 157 5.53 -5.31 18.41
CA TYR A 157 6.05 -4.33 17.45
C TYR A 157 6.79 -4.97 16.28
N SER A 158 6.59 -6.26 16.04
CA SER A 158 7.22 -6.99 14.94
C SER A 158 6.56 -6.65 13.59
N ASP A 159 6.47 -5.38 13.26
CA ASP A 159 5.82 -4.82 12.09
C ASP A 159 6.69 -4.84 10.83
N GLY A 160 8.00 -5.12 10.95
CA GLY A 160 8.93 -5.20 9.85
C GLY A 160 8.57 -6.27 8.79
N LEU A 161 9.02 -6.03 7.55
CA LEU A 161 9.02 -7.05 6.51
C LEU A 161 10.03 -8.16 6.81
N LEU A 162 11.12 -7.78 7.49
CA LEU A 162 12.12 -8.69 8.07
C LEU A 162 12.12 -8.50 9.58
N ALA A 163 12.12 -9.61 10.31
CA ALA A 163 12.26 -9.62 11.77
C ALA A 163 13.71 -9.96 12.14
N ALA A 164 14.40 -9.04 12.78
CA ALA A 164 15.78 -9.22 13.24
C ALA A 164 15.82 -9.65 14.71
N THR A 165 16.79 -10.47 15.05
CA THR A 165 17.04 -10.95 16.42
C THR A 165 18.51 -10.72 16.80
N ASP A 166 18.84 -10.93 18.08
CA ASP A 166 20.22 -10.94 18.58
C ASP A 166 21.05 -9.70 18.16
N GLY A 167 20.49 -8.51 18.36
CA GLY A 167 21.18 -7.26 18.00
C GLY A 167 21.39 -7.11 16.50
N PHE A 168 20.43 -7.59 15.69
CA PHE A 168 20.46 -7.59 14.21
C PHE A 168 21.48 -8.57 13.60
N SER A 169 22.00 -9.52 14.36
CA SER A 169 22.93 -10.54 13.86
C SER A 169 22.23 -11.64 13.03
N GLN A 170 20.92 -11.86 13.26
CA GLN A 170 20.09 -12.82 12.55
C GLN A 170 18.80 -12.14 12.07
N TYR A 171 18.20 -12.68 11.02
CA TYR A 171 16.89 -12.22 10.54
C TYR A 171 16.05 -13.36 10.01
N SER A 172 14.75 -13.15 10.02
CA SER A 172 13.77 -14.00 9.33
C SER A 172 12.86 -13.18 8.44
N ILE A 173 12.44 -13.76 7.32
CA ILE A 173 11.50 -13.12 6.40
C ILE A 173 10.09 -13.31 6.92
N CYS A 174 9.37 -12.22 7.13
CA CYS A 174 7.98 -12.24 7.56
C CYS A 174 7.03 -12.57 6.41
N LYS A 175 5.83 -13.09 6.71
CA LYS A 175 4.83 -13.36 5.66
C LYS A 175 4.41 -12.10 4.90
N ARG A 176 4.37 -10.94 5.55
CA ARG A 176 4.06 -9.65 4.92
C ARG A 176 5.09 -9.18 3.89
N TYR A 177 6.33 -9.63 3.95
CA TYR A 177 7.31 -9.44 2.89
C TYR A 177 6.80 -10.04 1.56
N TYR A 178 6.23 -11.23 1.62
CA TYR A 178 5.69 -11.87 0.43
C TYR A 178 4.44 -11.16 -0.08
N ALA A 179 3.67 -10.51 0.80
CA ALA A 179 2.57 -9.64 0.36
C ALA A 179 3.09 -8.48 -0.50
N MET A 180 4.14 -7.78 -0.04
CA MET A 180 4.82 -6.75 -0.85
C MET A 180 5.30 -7.32 -2.19
N LEU A 181 5.90 -8.51 -2.18
CA LEU A 181 6.47 -9.13 -3.38
C LEU A 181 5.38 -9.46 -4.43
N HIS A 182 4.15 -9.78 -4.02
CA HIS A 182 3.01 -10.00 -4.90
C HIS A 182 2.66 -8.77 -5.76
N PHE A 183 2.97 -7.58 -5.28
CA PHE A 183 2.83 -6.34 -6.04
C PHE A 183 4.14 -5.93 -6.72
N THR A 184 5.24 -5.80 -5.96
CA THR A 184 6.48 -5.18 -6.42
C THR A 184 7.20 -5.93 -7.53
N LYS A 185 6.98 -7.25 -7.64
CA LYS A 185 7.57 -8.04 -8.73
C LYS A 185 6.96 -7.72 -10.10
N PHE A 186 5.69 -7.32 -10.14
CA PHE A 186 4.94 -7.21 -11.38
C PHE A 186 4.48 -5.79 -11.70
N LEU A 187 4.30 -4.95 -10.69
CA LEU A 187 3.94 -3.55 -10.89
C LEU A 187 5.22 -2.73 -11.05
N SER A 188 5.39 -2.16 -12.22
CA SER A 188 6.45 -1.21 -12.54
C SER A 188 5.91 0.22 -12.60
N GLN A 189 6.80 1.19 -12.67
CA GLN A 189 6.40 2.57 -12.92
C GLN A 189 5.57 2.66 -14.22
N GLY A 190 4.43 3.34 -14.12
CA GLY A 190 3.47 3.45 -15.21
C GLY A 190 2.38 2.37 -15.21
N SER A 191 2.41 1.41 -14.28
CA SER A 191 1.26 0.53 -14.07
C SER A 191 0.07 1.33 -13.55
N VAL A 192 -1.13 1.07 -14.08
CA VAL A 192 -2.37 1.76 -13.70
C VAL A 192 -3.40 0.78 -13.15
N PRO A 193 -4.13 1.15 -12.10
CA PRO A 193 -5.22 0.30 -11.60
C PRO A 193 -6.36 0.23 -12.64
N ILE A 194 -6.97 -0.94 -12.73
CA ILE A 194 -8.15 -1.19 -13.56
C ILE A 194 -9.36 -1.33 -12.64
N ILE A 195 -10.44 -0.61 -12.95
CA ILE A 195 -11.72 -0.82 -12.28
C ILE A 195 -12.26 -2.17 -12.72
N THR A 196 -12.37 -3.10 -11.76
CA THR A 196 -12.97 -4.40 -12.02
C THR A 196 -14.49 -4.30 -11.81
N GLY A 197 -15.27 -4.70 -12.83
CA GLY A 197 -16.68 -4.96 -12.65
C GLY A 197 -16.86 -6.38 -12.12
N GLY A 198 -17.67 -6.57 -11.10
CA GLY A 198 -17.98 -7.88 -10.55
C GLY A 198 -18.03 -7.88 -9.02
N GLU A 199 -18.86 -8.72 -8.45
CA GLU A 199 -18.95 -8.90 -7.00
C GLU A 199 -17.95 -9.97 -6.57
N CYS A 200 -17.05 -9.59 -5.66
CA CYS A 200 -16.25 -10.52 -4.89
C CYS A 200 -16.96 -10.75 -3.54
N GLY A 201 -17.01 -11.99 -3.06
CA GLY A 201 -17.57 -12.29 -1.73
C GLY A 201 -16.81 -11.56 -0.62
N GLU A 202 -17.42 -11.39 0.55
CA GLU A 202 -16.87 -10.64 1.71
C GLU A 202 -15.43 -11.01 2.11
N LYS A 203 -14.99 -12.24 1.78
CA LYS A 203 -13.66 -12.80 2.12
C LYS A 203 -12.69 -12.85 0.95
N LEU A 204 -12.99 -12.15 -0.14
CA LEU A 204 -12.19 -12.14 -1.35
C LEU A 204 -12.05 -10.71 -1.86
N ASN A 205 -10.81 -10.25 -1.98
CA ASN A 205 -10.47 -9.00 -2.65
C ASN A 205 -9.65 -9.32 -3.91
N VAL A 206 -9.99 -8.68 -5.01
CA VAL A 206 -9.29 -8.81 -6.28
C VAL A 206 -8.90 -7.42 -6.78
N PHE A 207 -7.61 -7.23 -6.99
CA PHE A 207 -7.02 -5.98 -7.48
C PHE A 207 -6.44 -6.24 -8.87
N ALA A 208 -6.75 -5.40 -9.83
CA ALA A 208 -6.28 -5.53 -11.19
C ALA A 208 -5.51 -4.28 -11.63
N PHE A 209 -4.46 -4.50 -12.40
CA PHE A 209 -3.60 -3.44 -12.92
C PHE A 209 -3.23 -3.74 -14.37
N GLU A 210 -3.07 -2.69 -15.17
CA GLU A 210 -2.45 -2.76 -16.49
C GLU A 210 -1.01 -2.27 -16.38
N ALA A 211 -0.07 -3.12 -16.76
CA ALA A 211 1.34 -2.78 -16.81
C ALA A 211 1.66 -2.02 -18.13
N PRO A 212 2.76 -1.22 -18.20
CA PRO A 212 3.08 -0.38 -19.36
C PRO A 212 3.16 -1.11 -20.71
N HIS A 213 3.43 -2.42 -20.69
CA HIS A 213 3.51 -3.25 -21.89
C HIS A 213 2.19 -3.95 -22.25
N GLY A 214 1.10 -3.56 -21.59
CA GLY A 214 -0.23 -4.09 -21.84
C GLY A 214 -0.49 -5.46 -21.20
N ASP A 215 0.38 -5.97 -20.34
CA ASP A 215 0.09 -7.14 -19.51
C ASP A 215 -0.88 -6.74 -18.39
N TYR A 216 -1.71 -7.68 -17.96
CA TYR A 216 -2.55 -7.48 -16.79
C TYR A 216 -1.97 -8.20 -15.58
N VAL A 217 -1.97 -7.53 -14.44
CA VAL A 217 -1.55 -8.08 -13.15
C VAL A 217 -2.76 -8.15 -12.24
N ILE A 218 -3.13 -9.37 -11.86
CA ILE A 218 -4.25 -9.61 -10.96
C ILE A 218 -3.68 -10.08 -9.62
N VAL A 219 -4.00 -9.38 -8.55
CA VAL A 219 -3.65 -9.77 -7.18
C VAL A 219 -4.94 -10.11 -6.44
N ALA A 220 -5.11 -11.39 -6.06
CA ALA A 220 -6.26 -11.90 -5.34
C ALA A 220 -5.88 -12.24 -3.90
N GLU A 221 -6.53 -11.60 -2.94
CA GLU A 221 -6.44 -11.88 -1.52
C GLU A 221 -7.68 -12.68 -1.10
N ASN A 222 -7.48 -13.93 -0.70
CA ASN A 222 -8.54 -14.85 -0.33
C ASN A 222 -8.43 -15.27 1.15
N GLU A 223 -9.31 -14.76 2.00
CA GLU A 223 -9.44 -15.18 3.41
C GLU A 223 -10.34 -16.42 3.57
N GLY A 224 -11.08 -16.77 2.54
CA GLY A 224 -12.06 -17.85 2.55
C GLY A 224 -11.50 -19.25 2.23
N GLY A 225 -12.41 -20.13 1.82
CA GLY A 225 -12.11 -21.44 1.25
C GLY A 225 -11.45 -21.33 -0.13
N ALA A 226 -11.06 -22.47 -0.70
CA ALA A 226 -10.61 -22.50 -2.08
C ALA A 226 -11.79 -22.15 -3.01
N THR A 227 -11.51 -21.33 -4.04
CA THR A 227 -12.52 -20.87 -5.00
C THR A 227 -11.88 -20.58 -6.34
N ASP A 228 -12.69 -20.49 -7.37
CA ASP A 228 -12.27 -20.04 -8.68
C ASP A 228 -12.82 -18.63 -8.95
N ILE A 229 -12.04 -17.80 -9.64
CA ILE A 229 -12.53 -16.55 -10.20
C ILE A 229 -12.44 -16.59 -11.73
N GLU A 230 -13.40 -15.96 -12.38
CA GLU A 230 -13.41 -15.82 -13.83
C GLU A 230 -12.84 -14.44 -14.19
N ILE A 231 -11.92 -14.41 -15.15
CA ILE A 231 -11.26 -13.20 -15.61
C ILE A 231 -11.41 -13.11 -17.13
N ASN A 232 -12.24 -12.20 -17.58
CA ASN A 232 -12.50 -11.98 -19.01
C ASN A 232 -11.62 -10.81 -19.51
N CYS A 233 -10.43 -11.12 -20.02
CA CYS A 233 -9.45 -10.10 -20.44
C CYS A 233 -8.82 -10.37 -21.82
N GLY A 234 -9.17 -11.46 -22.49
CA GLY A 234 -8.63 -11.83 -23.81
C GLY A 234 -7.18 -12.31 -23.83
N LYS A 235 -6.48 -12.37 -22.68
CA LYS A 235 -5.12 -12.88 -22.57
C LYS A 235 -5.10 -14.41 -22.63
N LYS A 236 -4.02 -15.00 -23.16
CA LYS A 236 -3.91 -16.45 -23.42
C LYS A 236 -2.91 -17.17 -22.54
N SER A 237 -2.05 -16.45 -21.84
CA SER A 237 -0.98 -17.00 -21.01
C SER A 237 -1.02 -16.41 -19.61
N ALA A 238 -0.64 -17.18 -18.61
CA ALA A 238 -0.55 -16.73 -17.23
C ALA A 238 0.72 -17.22 -16.53
N GLU A 239 1.38 -16.32 -15.83
CA GLU A 239 2.41 -16.61 -14.85
C GLU A 239 1.82 -16.40 -13.45
N ILE A 240 1.73 -17.46 -12.65
CA ILE A 240 0.97 -17.47 -11.39
C ILE A 240 1.89 -17.72 -10.20
N TYR A 241 1.76 -16.91 -9.17
CA TYR A 241 2.46 -17.05 -7.89
C TYR A 241 1.47 -17.10 -6.74
N THR A 242 1.74 -18.00 -5.77
CA THR A 242 0.85 -18.21 -4.63
C THR A 242 1.62 -18.21 -3.31
N THR A 243 1.13 -17.45 -2.34
CA THR A 243 1.54 -17.50 -0.93
C THR A 243 0.40 -18.09 -0.08
N THR A 244 0.73 -19.07 0.76
CA THR A 244 -0.16 -19.67 1.75
C THR A 244 0.56 -19.76 3.10
N GLN A 245 -0.07 -20.33 4.13
CA GLN A 245 0.64 -20.61 5.40
C GLN A 245 1.90 -21.45 5.19
N LYS A 246 1.89 -22.39 4.24
CA LYS A 246 2.98 -23.37 4.01
C LYS A 246 3.91 -23.00 2.84
N ARG A 247 3.51 -22.10 1.96
CA ARG A 247 4.26 -21.70 0.75
C ARG A 247 4.50 -20.22 0.74
N ASN A 248 5.66 -19.81 0.23
CA ASN A 248 6.06 -18.42 0.13
C ASN A 248 6.32 -18.09 -1.33
N PHE A 249 5.50 -17.25 -1.92
CA PHE A 249 5.65 -16.77 -3.30
C PHE A 249 6.03 -17.88 -4.30
N TYR A 250 5.30 -19.00 -4.20
CA TYR A 250 5.57 -20.20 -4.98
C TYR A 250 5.04 -20.01 -6.41
N ARG A 251 5.93 -20.15 -7.40
CA ARG A 251 5.55 -20.14 -8.82
C ARG A 251 4.81 -21.43 -9.13
N GLU A 252 3.56 -21.32 -9.54
CA GLU A 252 2.78 -22.43 -10.05
C GLU A 252 3.29 -22.79 -11.47
N LYS A 253 2.95 -23.98 -11.97
CA LYS A 253 3.33 -24.35 -13.33
C LYS A 253 2.65 -23.41 -14.33
N GLU A 254 3.40 -22.97 -15.33
CA GLU A 254 2.83 -22.24 -16.47
C GLU A 254 1.76 -23.09 -17.16
N ALA A 255 0.63 -22.47 -17.43
CA ALA A 255 -0.46 -23.07 -18.20
C ALA A 255 -1.05 -22.04 -19.15
N ALA A 256 -1.65 -22.53 -20.24
CA ALA A 256 -2.50 -21.68 -21.05
C ALA A 256 -3.61 -21.11 -20.18
N PHE A 257 -3.83 -19.79 -20.29
CA PHE A 257 -4.87 -19.13 -19.52
C PHE A 257 -6.22 -19.28 -20.25
N CYS A 258 -7.18 -19.91 -19.59
CA CYS A 258 -8.51 -20.18 -20.13
C CYS A 258 -9.61 -19.28 -19.53
N GLY A 259 -9.24 -18.14 -18.95
CA GLY A 259 -10.20 -17.21 -18.33
C GLY A 259 -10.57 -17.56 -16.89
N LYS A 260 -9.93 -18.56 -16.26
CA LYS A 260 -10.22 -18.99 -14.90
C LYS A 260 -8.95 -19.05 -14.08
N LEU A 261 -8.98 -18.48 -12.87
CA LEU A 261 -7.90 -18.52 -11.89
C LEU A 261 -8.36 -19.23 -10.62
N HIS A 262 -7.68 -20.31 -10.29
CA HIS A 262 -7.92 -21.06 -9.05
C HIS A 262 -7.19 -20.41 -7.87
N LEU A 263 -7.94 -20.09 -6.82
CA LEU A 263 -7.45 -19.51 -5.57
C LEU A 263 -7.49 -20.57 -4.45
N LYS A 264 -6.35 -20.80 -3.81
CA LYS A 264 -6.30 -21.69 -2.64
C LYS A 264 -6.99 -21.03 -1.45
N ALA A 265 -7.45 -21.85 -0.50
CA ALA A 265 -7.96 -21.35 0.77
C ALA A 265 -6.88 -20.56 1.52
N LYS A 266 -7.24 -19.42 2.12
CA LYS A 266 -6.35 -18.53 2.87
C LYS A 266 -5.03 -18.31 2.12
N SER A 267 -5.13 -17.67 0.96
CA SER A 267 -4.01 -17.46 0.06
C SER A 267 -3.96 -16.06 -0.53
N LEU A 268 -2.76 -15.66 -0.89
CA LEU A 268 -2.51 -14.54 -1.76
C LEU A 268 -2.01 -15.09 -3.10
N THR A 269 -2.65 -14.72 -4.19
CA THR A 269 -2.33 -15.20 -5.53
C THR A 269 -2.14 -14.02 -6.47
N THR A 270 -1.02 -13.98 -7.19
CA THR A 270 -0.80 -13.03 -8.29
C THR A 270 -0.72 -13.78 -9.60
N ALA A 271 -1.47 -13.31 -10.58
CA ALA A 271 -1.39 -13.75 -11.96
C ALA A 271 -0.97 -12.58 -12.86
N ARG A 272 0.14 -12.72 -13.56
CA ARG A 272 0.50 -11.88 -14.70
C ARG A 272 -0.09 -12.53 -15.94
N LEU A 273 -1.00 -11.82 -16.61
CA LEU A 273 -1.72 -12.27 -17.79
C LEU A 273 -1.15 -11.55 -19.02
N TYR A 274 -0.74 -12.29 -20.05
CA TYR A 274 -0.09 -11.76 -21.23
C TYR A 274 -0.48 -12.52 -22.49
N ASN A 275 -0.19 -11.97 -23.63
CA ASN A 275 -0.25 -12.71 -24.90
C ASN A 275 1.16 -13.30 -25.11
N GLY A 276 1.25 -14.64 -25.22
CA GLY A 276 2.50 -15.28 -25.58
C GLY A 276 3.05 -14.72 -26.90
N GLU A 277 4.36 -14.76 -27.05
CA GLU A 277 5.04 -14.45 -28.30
C GLU A 277 4.56 -15.37 -29.42
#